data_e47b3b2d4cdb075b8e8124ee7169a780
#
_entry.id   e47b3b2d4cdb075b8e8124ee7169a780
#
_cell.length_a   1.000
_cell.length_b   1.000
_cell.length_c   1.000
_cell.angle_alpha   90.00
_cell.angle_beta   90.00
_cell.angle_gamma   90.00
#
_symmetry.space_group_name_H-M   'P 1'
#
loop_
_entity.id
_entity.type
_entity.pdbx_description
1 polymer ?
#
loop_
_entity_poly.entity_id
_entity_poly.type
_entity_poly.pdbx_seq_one_letter_code
_entity_poly.pdbx_strand_id
1 'polypeptide(L)'
;MRRKFISLTLSAVLALGVTTPAWAATETDADGEVHTIGVVVYDPDASEMEMFSDYYRDYIQAGFPVKFIFSGRTTSAEDEIQYIDKMKEQGAEGIISFAGFAAGIQDIIGECEKDEVYYALGSNTISDENYEAVKDNPYYMGSVGPKLEDVYQSGCDMTEYFLDKGAKNFVIMSGGASSGNRLHQVRTWGMLNTLEEKAGLVLTEEAETLSTTEEVTKLSSEDGSVQVTICPGYTEQDGPGLENLSTAFADGNCD
;
A
#
# COMPACT_ATOMS: atom_id res chain seq x y z
N MET A 1 51.24 -19.13 52.98
CA MET A 1 50.73 -19.25 51.62
C MET A 1 49.59 -20.26 51.59
N ARG A 2 48.35 -19.80 51.55
CA ARG A 2 47.15 -20.66 51.44
C ARG A 2 46.54 -20.51 50.05
N ARG A 3 46.65 -21.58 49.26
CA ARG A 3 45.94 -21.68 47.94
C ARG A 3 44.48 -22.04 48.20
N LYS A 4 43.57 -21.20 47.77
CA LYS A 4 42.13 -21.50 47.73
C LYS A 4 41.83 -22.25 46.43
N PHE A 5 41.30 -23.45 46.52
CA PHE A 5 40.71 -24.21 45.44
C PHE A 5 39.28 -23.70 45.24
N ILE A 6 38.98 -23.26 44.04
CA ILE A 6 37.62 -22.95 43.62
C ILE A 6 37.09 -24.22 42.93
N SER A 7 36.09 -24.82 43.56
CA SER A 7 35.33 -25.96 43.03
C SER A 7 34.37 -25.48 41.99
N LEU A 8 34.54 -25.96 40.75
CA LEU A 8 33.60 -25.71 39.62
C LEU A 8 32.56 -26.83 39.65
N THR A 9 31.36 -26.57 40.13
CA THR A 9 30.21 -27.47 39.99
C THR A 9 29.57 -27.25 38.64
N LEU A 10 29.73 -28.23 37.75
CA LEU A 10 29.10 -28.29 36.44
C LEU A 10 27.65 -28.80 36.61
N SER A 11 26.69 -27.91 36.63
CA SER A 11 25.27 -28.28 36.61
C SER A 11 24.84 -28.46 35.13
N ALA A 12 24.69 -29.70 34.72
CA ALA A 12 24.07 -30.04 33.42
C ALA A 12 22.57 -29.86 33.55
N VAL A 13 22.04 -28.79 32.96
CA VAL A 13 20.62 -28.63 32.73
C VAL A 13 20.30 -29.20 31.35
N LEU A 14 19.58 -30.31 31.33
CA LEU A 14 18.94 -30.82 30.14
C LEU A 14 17.79 -29.84 29.76
N ALA A 15 18.02 -28.94 28.83
CA ALA A 15 16.97 -28.15 28.20
C ALA A 15 16.40 -28.95 27.02
N LEU A 16 15.16 -29.40 27.16
CA LEU A 16 14.32 -29.90 26.08
C LEU A 16 14.18 -28.77 25.04
N GLY A 17 14.50 -29.11 23.79
CA GLY A 17 14.58 -28.19 22.69
C GLY A 17 13.27 -27.49 22.37
N VAL A 18 13.22 -26.22 22.69
CA VAL A 18 12.47 -25.24 21.94
C VAL A 18 13.51 -24.47 21.15
N THR A 19 13.65 -24.79 19.87
CA THR A 19 14.44 -23.99 18.94
C THR A 19 13.68 -22.69 18.71
N THR A 20 13.93 -21.68 19.55
CA THR A 20 13.64 -20.31 19.18
C THR A 20 14.50 -19.97 17.97
N PRO A 21 13.93 -19.36 16.90
CA PRO A 21 14.71 -18.98 15.75
C PRO A 21 15.85 -18.05 16.20
N ALA A 22 17.05 -18.30 15.67
CA ALA A 22 18.32 -17.67 16.07
C ALA A 22 18.45 -16.17 15.74
N TRP A 23 17.37 -15.51 15.36
CA TRP A 23 17.27 -14.08 15.07
C TRP A 23 16.60 -13.24 16.17
N ALA A 24 16.23 -13.87 17.29
CA ALA A 24 15.73 -13.18 18.48
C ALA A 24 16.86 -12.68 19.41
N ALA A 25 18.04 -12.42 18.88
CA ALA A 25 19.05 -11.68 19.63
C ALA A 25 18.85 -10.20 19.28
N THR A 26 18.26 -9.44 20.18
CA THR A 26 18.26 -7.99 20.18
C THR A 26 19.72 -7.53 20.12
N GLU A 27 20.24 -7.26 18.92
CA GLU A 27 21.40 -6.39 18.81
C GLU A 27 20.88 -4.99 19.13
N THR A 28 20.95 -4.59 20.38
CA THR A 28 20.90 -3.16 20.73
C THR A 28 22.05 -2.51 19.98
N ASP A 29 21.79 -1.39 19.33
CA ASP A 29 22.86 -0.54 18.85
C ASP A 29 23.89 -0.34 19.95
N ALA A 30 25.16 -0.16 19.58
CA ALA A 30 26.28 -0.12 20.52
C ALA A 30 26.08 0.88 21.67
N ASP A 31 25.11 1.80 21.54
CA ASP A 31 24.80 2.86 22.50
C ASP A 31 23.48 2.64 23.26
N GLY A 32 22.69 1.58 22.96
CA GLY A 32 21.43 1.28 23.64
C GLY A 32 20.29 2.25 23.32
N GLU A 33 20.37 2.99 22.23
CA GLU A 33 19.37 3.97 21.79
C GLU A 33 18.16 3.27 21.17
N VAL A 34 16.95 3.79 21.43
CA VAL A 34 15.68 3.31 20.85
C VAL A 34 15.23 4.32 19.82
N HIS A 35 15.21 3.91 18.55
CA HIS A 35 14.79 4.75 17.44
C HIS A 35 13.26 4.83 17.37
N THR A 36 12.73 6.01 17.13
CA THR A 36 11.29 6.22 16.95
C THR A 36 10.95 6.30 15.45
N ILE A 37 10.03 5.46 15.01
CA ILE A 37 9.56 5.38 13.62
C ILE A 37 8.07 5.71 13.57
N GLY A 38 7.70 6.68 12.76
CA GLY A 38 6.31 6.99 12.44
C GLY A 38 5.77 6.02 11.38
N VAL A 39 4.52 5.60 11.54
CA VAL A 39 3.81 4.78 10.56
C VAL A 39 2.55 5.53 10.14
N VAL A 40 2.51 5.99 8.90
CA VAL A 40 1.36 6.67 8.33
C VAL A 40 0.48 5.65 7.62
N VAL A 41 -0.81 5.60 8.01
CA VAL A 41 -1.78 4.65 7.48
C VAL A 41 -2.94 5.38 6.80
N TYR A 42 -3.50 4.81 5.75
CA TYR A 42 -4.67 5.40 5.07
C TYR A 42 -5.93 5.30 5.94
N ASP A 43 -6.13 4.20 6.63
CA ASP A 43 -7.25 3.97 7.54
C ASP A 43 -6.85 3.02 8.67
N PRO A 44 -6.73 3.49 9.92
CA PRO A 44 -6.36 2.63 11.05
C PRO A 44 -7.39 1.55 11.37
N ASP A 45 -8.65 1.72 10.93
CA ASP A 45 -9.74 0.77 11.16
C ASP A 45 -9.85 -0.27 10.03
N ALA A 46 -9.06 -0.14 8.94
CA ALA A 46 -8.97 -1.16 7.91
C ALA A 46 -8.25 -2.40 8.45
N SER A 47 -8.84 -3.59 8.27
CA SER A 47 -8.31 -4.85 8.81
C SER A 47 -6.87 -5.14 8.40
N GLU A 48 -6.47 -4.71 7.20
CA GLU A 48 -5.09 -4.82 6.72
C GLU A 48 -4.15 -3.92 7.54
N MET A 49 -4.55 -2.68 7.80
CA MET A 49 -3.73 -1.73 8.57
C MET A 49 -3.68 -2.09 10.05
N GLU A 50 -4.75 -2.64 10.61
CA GLU A 50 -4.76 -3.20 11.96
C GLU A 50 -3.75 -4.35 12.07
N MET A 51 -3.77 -5.29 11.13
CA MET A 51 -2.84 -6.42 11.10
C MET A 51 -1.38 -5.98 10.95
N PHE A 52 -1.06 -5.00 10.10
CA PHE A 52 0.28 -4.42 10.02
C PHE A 52 0.69 -3.72 11.30
N SER A 53 -0.21 -2.93 11.89
CA SER A 53 0.07 -2.23 13.15
C SER A 53 0.39 -3.19 14.29
N ASP A 54 -0.36 -4.28 14.40
CA ASP A 54 -0.11 -5.33 15.39
C ASP A 54 1.23 -6.03 15.14
N TYR A 55 1.55 -6.35 13.87
CA TYR A 55 2.84 -6.92 13.52
C TYR A 55 4.02 -6.01 13.91
N TYR A 56 3.91 -4.71 13.65
CA TYR A 56 4.93 -3.73 14.04
C TYR A 56 5.08 -3.64 15.57
N ARG A 57 3.97 -3.59 16.32
CA ARG A 57 4.01 -3.49 17.79
C ARG A 57 4.48 -4.77 18.46
N ASP A 58 3.89 -5.89 18.06
CA ASP A 58 4.04 -7.15 18.82
C ASP A 58 5.25 -7.95 18.37
N TYR A 59 5.69 -7.77 17.13
CA TYR A 59 6.78 -8.55 16.57
C TYR A 59 8.05 -7.73 16.31
N ILE A 60 7.97 -6.66 15.55
CA ILE A 60 9.15 -5.86 15.19
C ILE A 60 9.67 -5.12 16.42
N GLN A 61 8.83 -4.40 17.13
CA GLN A 61 9.22 -3.64 18.32
C GLN A 61 9.73 -4.55 19.47
N ALA A 62 9.25 -5.80 19.53
CA ALA A 62 9.75 -6.77 20.51
C ALA A 62 11.15 -7.33 20.18
N GLY A 63 11.55 -7.29 18.92
CA GLY A 63 12.82 -7.85 18.43
C GLY A 63 13.92 -6.82 18.15
N PHE A 64 13.59 -5.54 18.04
CA PHE A 64 14.50 -4.47 17.63
C PHE A 64 14.38 -3.26 18.56
N PRO A 65 15.44 -2.44 18.71
CA PRO A 65 15.42 -1.24 19.53
C PRO A 65 14.67 -0.10 18.82
N VAL A 66 13.41 -0.33 18.47
CA VAL A 66 12.55 0.63 17.79
C VAL A 66 11.25 0.82 18.54
N LYS A 67 10.68 2.02 18.44
CA LYS A 67 9.34 2.37 18.90
C LYS A 67 8.53 2.88 17.73
N PHE A 68 7.34 2.34 17.51
CA PHE A 68 6.43 2.82 16.49
C PHE A 68 5.37 3.76 17.06
N ILE A 69 5.09 4.83 16.30
CA ILE A 69 3.95 5.73 16.51
C ILE A 69 3.13 5.76 15.23
N PHE A 70 1.80 5.70 15.37
CA PHE A 70 0.89 5.52 14.23
C PHE A 70 0.06 6.78 14.00
N SER A 71 -0.23 7.10 12.73
CA SER A 71 -1.18 8.16 12.38
C SER A 71 -2.62 7.74 12.67
N GLY A 72 -3.54 8.70 12.63
CA GLY A 72 -4.94 8.45 12.35
C GLY A 72 -5.17 8.24 10.86
N ARG A 73 -6.45 8.32 10.43
CA ARG A 73 -6.83 8.23 9.02
C ARG A 73 -6.18 9.37 8.23
N THR A 74 -5.60 9.03 7.09
CA THR A 74 -4.93 9.95 6.18
C THR A 74 -5.64 9.93 4.84
N THR A 75 -6.15 11.07 4.39
CA THR A 75 -7.00 11.17 3.21
C THR A 75 -6.39 12.00 2.07
N SER A 76 -5.26 12.66 2.34
CA SER A 76 -4.55 13.49 1.36
C SER A 76 -3.06 13.55 1.68
N ALA A 77 -2.26 14.01 0.71
CA ALA A 77 -0.83 14.27 0.92
C ALA A 77 -0.60 15.37 1.99
N GLU A 78 -1.51 16.35 2.09
CA GLU A 78 -1.45 17.39 3.11
C GLU A 78 -1.68 16.82 4.51
N ASP A 79 -2.65 15.90 4.68
CA ASP A 79 -2.84 15.18 5.95
C ASP A 79 -1.58 14.39 6.32
N GLU A 80 -0.96 13.74 5.34
CA GLU A 80 0.27 12.98 5.55
C GLU A 80 1.39 13.86 6.07
N ILE A 81 1.63 15.02 5.44
CA ILE A 81 2.62 16.01 5.89
C ILE A 81 2.33 16.45 7.33
N GLN A 82 1.08 16.76 7.67
CA GLN A 82 0.71 17.12 9.04
C GLN A 82 0.98 16.01 10.07
N TYR A 83 0.83 14.74 9.67
CA TYR A 83 1.17 13.63 10.56
C TYR A 83 2.69 13.47 10.69
N ILE A 84 3.46 13.70 9.62
CA ILE A 84 4.93 13.68 9.66
C ILE A 84 5.43 14.73 10.66
N ASP A 85 4.94 15.97 10.58
CA ASP A 85 5.27 17.04 11.52
C ASP A 85 5.00 16.64 12.99
N LYS A 86 3.81 16.13 13.25
CA LYS A 86 3.42 15.67 14.60
C LYS A 86 4.28 14.51 15.11
N MET A 87 4.66 13.59 14.22
CA MET A 87 5.51 12.45 14.57
C MET A 87 6.95 12.91 14.82
N LYS A 88 7.44 13.88 14.04
CA LYS A 88 8.72 14.54 14.27
C LYS A 88 8.78 15.19 15.65
N GLU A 89 7.74 15.94 16.04
CA GLU A 89 7.61 16.52 17.38
C GLU A 89 7.67 15.47 18.51
N GLN A 90 7.26 14.22 18.22
CA GLN A 90 7.32 13.08 19.12
C GLN A 90 8.66 12.31 19.04
N GLY A 91 9.62 12.80 18.26
CA GLY A 91 10.94 12.24 18.13
C GLY A 91 11.10 11.20 17.03
N ALA A 92 10.19 11.16 16.04
CA ALA A 92 10.36 10.27 14.89
C ALA A 92 11.60 10.68 14.07
N GLU A 93 12.44 9.70 13.77
CA GLU A 93 13.63 9.81 12.94
C GLU A 93 13.38 9.29 11.51
N GLY A 94 12.33 8.49 11.34
CA GLY A 94 11.90 7.95 10.06
C GLY A 94 10.41 7.70 10.01
N ILE A 95 9.88 7.70 8.80
CA ILE A 95 8.47 7.45 8.48
C ILE A 95 8.36 6.27 7.53
N ILE A 96 7.43 5.37 7.81
CA ILE A 96 6.96 4.36 6.86
C ILE A 96 5.52 4.72 6.51
N SER A 97 5.24 5.04 5.25
CA SER A 97 3.90 5.42 4.82
C SER A 97 3.22 4.30 4.05
N PHE A 98 1.99 3.97 4.44
CA PHE A 98 1.04 3.12 3.72
C PHE A 98 -0.12 3.94 3.13
N ALA A 99 -0.12 5.26 3.29
CA ALA A 99 -1.20 6.12 2.81
C ALA A 99 -1.27 6.22 1.28
N GLY A 100 -0.12 6.17 0.61
CA GLY A 100 -0.07 5.97 -0.83
C GLY A 100 -0.40 7.20 -1.69
N PHE A 101 -0.27 8.40 -1.16
CA PHE A 101 -0.49 9.64 -1.92
C PHE A 101 0.68 9.97 -2.84
N ALA A 102 0.95 9.04 -3.76
CA ALA A 102 2.08 9.12 -4.70
C ALA A 102 2.11 10.42 -5.52
N ALA A 103 0.96 11.04 -5.77
CA ALA A 103 0.88 12.33 -6.49
C ALA A 103 1.53 13.48 -5.70
N GLY A 104 1.54 13.42 -4.36
CA GLY A 104 2.15 14.42 -3.48
C GLY A 104 3.55 14.07 -3.00
N ILE A 105 4.19 13.02 -3.54
CA ILE A 105 5.45 12.48 -3.00
C ILE A 105 6.58 13.51 -2.97
N GLN A 106 6.65 14.43 -3.94
CA GLN A 106 7.70 15.45 -3.99
C GLN A 106 7.57 16.44 -2.83
N ASP A 107 6.35 16.86 -2.49
CA ASP A 107 6.08 17.75 -1.38
C ASP A 107 6.34 17.04 -0.04
N ILE A 108 5.92 15.79 0.07
CA ILE A 108 6.15 14.94 1.25
C ILE A 108 7.65 14.79 1.51
N ILE A 109 8.44 14.43 0.48
CA ILE A 109 9.90 14.29 0.62
C ILE A 109 10.58 15.62 0.90
N GLY A 110 10.07 16.73 0.31
CA GLY A 110 10.56 18.08 0.61
C GLY A 110 10.37 18.46 2.08
N GLU A 111 9.26 18.08 2.71
CA GLU A 111 9.04 18.30 4.14
C GLU A 111 9.92 17.38 4.99
N CYS A 112 10.04 16.10 4.61
CA CYS A 112 10.95 15.18 5.28
C CYS A 112 12.41 15.65 5.26
N GLU A 113 12.89 16.19 4.13
CA GLU A 113 14.23 16.77 4.02
C GLU A 113 14.40 17.98 4.95
N LYS A 114 13.43 18.88 4.99
CA LYS A 114 13.43 20.07 5.86
C LYS A 114 13.51 19.67 7.33
N ASP A 115 12.82 18.60 7.71
CA ASP A 115 12.74 18.10 9.09
C ASP A 115 13.82 17.08 9.44
N GLU A 116 14.68 16.72 8.47
CA GLU A 116 15.73 15.72 8.63
C GLU A 116 15.18 14.33 9.06
N VAL A 117 14.03 13.93 8.47
CA VAL A 117 13.35 12.66 8.75
C VAL A 117 13.43 11.74 7.52
N TYR A 118 13.86 10.52 7.71
CA TYR A 118 13.87 9.51 6.64
C TYR A 118 12.46 9.07 6.28
N TYR A 119 12.21 8.83 4.98
CA TYR A 119 10.90 8.41 4.49
C TYR A 119 11.00 7.18 3.60
N ALA A 120 10.15 6.19 3.87
CA ALA A 120 9.97 5.01 3.03
C ALA A 120 8.48 4.82 2.71
N LEU A 121 8.19 4.49 1.46
CA LEU A 121 6.83 4.16 1.03
C LEU A 121 6.62 2.65 1.08
N GLY A 122 5.67 2.19 1.89
CA GLY A 122 5.28 0.81 2.03
C GLY A 122 4.04 0.47 1.20
N SER A 123 4.02 -0.70 0.58
CA SER A 123 2.83 -1.24 -0.13
C SER A 123 2.33 -0.41 -1.32
N ASN A 124 3.13 0.54 -1.81
CA ASN A 124 2.77 1.40 -2.92
C ASN A 124 3.96 1.66 -3.84
N THR A 125 3.68 2.17 -5.03
CA THR A 125 4.68 2.50 -6.04
C THR A 125 4.40 3.89 -6.60
N ILE A 126 5.46 4.68 -6.76
CA ILE A 126 5.39 6.00 -7.37
C ILE A 126 5.64 5.90 -8.89
N SER A 127 5.17 6.90 -9.65
CA SER A 127 5.44 6.98 -11.09
C SER A 127 6.93 7.19 -11.36
N ASP A 128 7.38 6.84 -12.57
CA ASP A 128 8.77 7.07 -12.98
C ASP A 128 9.16 8.55 -12.87
N GLU A 129 8.26 9.46 -13.22
CA GLU A 129 8.47 10.90 -13.10
C GLU A 129 8.73 11.32 -11.64
N ASN A 130 7.89 10.86 -10.73
CA ASN A 130 8.07 11.13 -9.30
C ASN A 130 9.32 10.47 -8.73
N TYR A 131 9.63 9.24 -9.18
CA TYR A 131 10.86 8.57 -8.78
C TYR A 131 12.11 9.33 -9.23
N GLU A 132 12.18 9.76 -10.49
CA GLU A 132 13.28 10.57 -11.00
C GLU A 132 13.45 11.89 -10.24
N ALA A 133 12.35 12.47 -9.74
CA ALA A 133 12.40 13.70 -8.96
C ALA A 133 12.93 13.53 -7.53
N VAL A 134 12.74 12.35 -6.91
CA VAL A 134 13.05 12.13 -5.48
C VAL A 134 14.19 11.14 -5.22
N LYS A 135 14.60 10.33 -6.22
CA LYS A 135 15.56 9.23 -6.04
C LYS A 135 16.92 9.61 -5.45
N ASP A 136 17.36 10.83 -5.69
CA ASP A 136 18.65 11.35 -5.22
C ASP A 136 18.52 12.12 -3.89
N ASN A 137 17.31 12.24 -3.34
CA ASN A 137 17.10 12.89 -2.06
C ASN A 137 17.59 11.96 -0.92
N PRO A 138 18.50 12.42 -0.03
CA PRO A 138 19.08 11.57 1.01
C PRO A 138 18.09 11.07 2.06
N TYR A 139 16.92 11.69 2.17
CA TYR A 139 15.86 11.30 3.09
C TYR A 139 14.82 10.35 2.47
N TYR A 140 14.85 10.13 1.15
CA TYR A 140 14.02 9.14 0.51
C TYR A 140 14.68 7.76 0.51
N MET A 141 14.15 6.84 1.32
CA MET A 141 14.68 5.48 1.49
C MET A 141 14.18 4.49 0.43
N GLY A 142 13.27 4.93 -0.43
CA GLY A 142 12.71 4.09 -1.47
C GLY A 142 11.28 3.64 -1.20
N SER A 143 10.80 2.75 -2.05
CA SER A 143 9.47 2.16 -1.94
C SER A 143 9.51 0.63 -2.00
N VAL A 144 8.59 0.00 -1.29
CA VAL A 144 8.31 -1.43 -1.39
C VAL A 144 6.87 -1.58 -1.87
N GLY A 145 6.72 -2.03 -3.10
CA GLY A 145 5.41 -2.21 -3.73
C GLY A 145 5.52 -3.06 -5.01
N PRO A 146 4.38 -3.46 -5.61
CA PRO A 146 4.39 -4.18 -6.86
C PRO A 146 4.89 -3.26 -7.99
N LYS A 147 5.55 -3.84 -8.98
CA LYS A 147 5.87 -3.11 -10.22
C LYS A 147 4.59 -2.79 -10.97
N LEU A 148 4.51 -1.61 -11.59
CA LEU A 148 3.33 -1.20 -12.36
C LEU A 148 3.01 -2.17 -13.50
N GLU A 149 4.04 -2.75 -14.14
CA GLU A 149 3.89 -3.80 -15.16
C GLU A 149 3.18 -5.04 -14.63
N ASP A 150 3.53 -5.51 -13.42
CA ASP A 150 2.89 -6.67 -12.79
C ASP A 150 1.44 -6.35 -12.40
N VAL A 151 1.17 -5.11 -11.99
CA VAL A 151 -0.18 -4.62 -11.69
C VAL A 151 -1.04 -4.54 -12.95
N TYR A 152 -0.49 -4.02 -14.05
CA TYR A 152 -1.15 -4.02 -15.35
C TYR A 152 -1.49 -5.44 -15.78
N GLN A 153 -0.50 -6.35 -15.74
CA GLN A 153 -0.69 -7.74 -16.11
C GLN A 153 -1.75 -8.43 -15.23
N SER A 154 -1.81 -8.11 -13.94
CA SER A 154 -2.85 -8.66 -13.05
C SER A 154 -4.26 -8.25 -13.49
N GLY A 155 -4.42 -7.04 -14.02
CA GLY A 155 -5.67 -6.59 -14.64
C GLY A 155 -6.02 -7.39 -15.88
N CYS A 156 -5.03 -7.63 -16.75
CA CYS A 156 -5.20 -8.46 -17.93
C CYS A 156 -5.60 -9.90 -17.56
N ASP A 157 -4.85 -10.56 -16.70
CA ASP A 157 -5.06 -11.95 -16.29
C ASP A 157 -6.43 -12.16 -15.66
N MET A 158 -6.86 -11.24 -14.80
CA MET A 158 -8.17 -11.29 -14.17
C MET A 158 -9.29 -11.18 -15.20
N THR A 159 -9.16 -10.28 -16.14
CA THR A 159 -10.16 -10.09 -17.21
C THR A 159 -10.24 -11.31 -18.12
N GLU A 160 -9.09 -11.85 -18.54
CA GLU A 160 -9.04 -13.09 -19.33
C GLU A 160 -9.72 -14.25 -18.60
N TYR A 161 -9.44 -14.41 -17.32
CA TYR A 161 -10.08 -15.45 -16.51
C TYR A 161 -11.61 -15.37 -16.54
N PHE A 162 -12.17 -14.17 -16.39
CA PHE A 162 -13.63 -14.00 -16.44
C PHE A 162 -14.20 -14.19 -17.86
N LEU A 163 -13.53 -13.69 -18.89
CA LEU A 163 -13.91 -13.94 -20.27
C LEU A 163 -13.93 -15.44 -20.61
N ASP A 164 -12.94 -16.19 -20.17
CA ASP A 164 -12.86 -17.67 -20.32
C ASP A 164 -13.99 -18.40 -19.57
N LYS A 165 -14.54 -17.80 -18.51
CA LYS A 165 -15.73 -18.29 -17.81
C LYS A 165 -17.05 -17.89 -18.49
N GLY A 166 -16.97 -17.08 -19.54
CA GLY A 166 -18.13 -16.65 -20.32
C GLY A 166 -18.81 -15.39 -19.77
N ALA A 167 -18.15 -14.65 -18.88
CA ALA A 167 -18.67 -13.37 -18.40
C ALA A 167 -18.83 -12.39 -19.56
N LYS A 168 -19.91 -11.64 -19.53
CA LYS A 168 -20.30 -10.67 -20.56
C LYS A 168 -20.60 -9.29 -19.98
N ASN A 169 -20.88 -9.21 -18.70
CA ASN A 169 -21.23 -7.99 -18.01
C ASN A 169 -20.26 -7.73 -16.89
N PHE A 170 -19.45 -6.68 -17.03
CA PHE A 170 -18.39 -6.34 -16.11
C PHE A 170 -18.73 -5.04 -15.37
N VAL A 171 -18.51 -5.05 -14.07
CA VAL A 171 -18.47 -3.83 -13.25
C VAL A 171 -17.05 -3.67 -12.73
N ILE A 172 -16.39 -2.59 -13.14
CA ILE A 172 -15.01 -2.29 -12.75
C ILE A 172 -15.03 -1.13 -11.75
N MET A 173 -14.54 -1.38 -10.54
CA MET A 173 -14.29 -0.32 -9.58
C MET A 173 -12.89 0.24 -9.79
N SER A 174 -12.80 1.47 -10.30
CA SER A 174 -11.53 2.06 -10.73
C SER A 174 -10.84 2.93 -9.68
N GLY A 175 -11.55 3.33 -8.63
CA GLY A 175 -11.06 4.34 -7.69
C GLY A 175 -11.07 5.77 -8.26
N GLY A 176 -11.01 5.96 -9.60
CA GLY A 176 -10.95 7.27 -10.25
C GLY A 176 -9.64 8.03 -10.04
N ALA A 177 -9.53 9.23 -10.61
CA ALA A 177 -8.36 10.10 -10.47
C ALA A 177 -8.21 10.64 -9.05
N SER A 178 -9.33 10.96 -8.39
CA SER A 178 -9.35 11.53 -7.04
C SER A 178 -8.74 10.60 -5.98
N SER A 179 -8.76 9.29 -6.22
CA SER A 179 -8.11 8.33 -5.33
C SER A 179 -6.59 8.50 -5.29
N GLY A 180 -6.00 9.03 -6.35
CA GLY A 180 -4.53 9.16 -6.49
C GLY A 180 -3.78 7.82 -6.49
N ASN A 181 -4.47 6.69 -6.41
CA ASN A 181 -3.85 5.37 -6.33
C ASN A 181 -3.51 4.84 -7.73
N ARG A 182 -2.24 5.01 -8.11
CA ARG A 182 -1.74 4.58 -9.42
C ARG A 182 -1.92 3.07 -9.67
N LEU A 183 -1.84 2.24 -8.63
CA LEU A 183 -2.01 0.79 -8.78
C LEU A 183 -3.43 0.43 -9.25
N HIS A 184 -4.45 1.10 -8.74
CA HIS A 184 -5.84 0.90 -9.17
C HIS A 184 -6.04 1.35 -10.62
N GLN A 185 -5.50 2.51 -10.98
CA GLN A 185 -5.57 3.03 -12.34
C GLN A 185 -4.92 2.09 -13.35
N VAL A 186 -3.70 1.65 -13.08
CA VAL A 186 -2.94 0.76 -13.97
C VAL A 186 -3.62 -0.62 -14.11
N ARG A 187 -4.19 -1.16 -13.04
CA ARG A 187 -4.97 -2.40 -13.10
C ARG A 187 -6.21 -2.24 -13.97
N THR A 188 -6.96 -1.17 -13.78
CA THR A 188 -8.15 -0.85 -14.60
C THR A 188 -7.77 -0.67 -16.07
N TRP A 189 -6.65 -0.01 -16.33
CA TRP A 189 -6.13 0.12 -17.70
C TRP A 189 -5.85 -1.25 -18.35
N GLY A 190 -5.19 -2.19 -17.63
CA GLY A 190 -4.99 -3.55 -18.11
C GLY A 190 -6.30 -4.28 -18.39
N MET A 191 -7.32 -4.12 -17.53
CA MET A 191 -8.65 -4.70 -17.76
C MET A 191 -9.29 -4.18 -19.03
N LEU A 192 -9.30 -2.87 -19.24
CA LEU A 192 -9.93 -2.23 -20.39
C LEU A 192 -9.27 -2.61 -21.71
N ASN A 193 -7.94 -2.61 -21.77
CA ASN A 193 -7.21 -3.05 -22.96
C ASN A 193 -7.50 -4.52 -23.31
N THR A 194 -7.57 -5.38 -22.29
CA THR A 194 -7.91 -6.80 -22.53
C THR A 194 -9.33 -6.97 -23.05
N LEU A 195 -10.29 -6.21 -22.53
CA LEU A 195 -11.67 -6.23 -23.03
C LEU A 195 -11.78 -5.68 -24.47
N GLU A 196 -11.02 -4.64 -24.79
CA GLU A 196 -10.94 -4.12 -26.16
C GLU A 196 -10.37 -5.19 -27.10
N GLU A 197 -9.19 -5.76 -26.77
CA GLU A 197 -8.48 -6.71 -27.62
C GLU A 197 -9.24 -8.04 -27.80
N LYS A 198 -9.77 -8.61 -26.70
CA LYS A 198 -10.31 -9.98 -26.70
C LYS A 198 -11.82 -10.06 -26.80
N ALA A 199 -12.53 -9.02 -26.43
CA ALA A 199 -13.99 -8.99 -26.42
C ALA A 199 -14.59 -7.91 -27.36
N GLY A 200 -13.76 -7.15 -28.08
CA GLY A 200 -14.21 -6.13 -29.01
C GLY A 200 -14.91 -4.96 -28.32
N LEU A 201 -14.56 -4.67 -27.06
CA LEU A 201 -15.10 -3.50 -26.35
C LEU A 201 -14.73 -2.23 -27.11
N VAL A 202 -15.69 -1.34 -27.30
CA VAL A 202 -15.46 -0.04 -27.95
C VAL A 202 -15.14 1.00 -26.88
N LEU A 203 -13.89 1.43 -26.82
CA LEU A 203 -13.47 2.49 -25.92
C LEU A 203 -13.82 3.86 -26.48
N THR A 204 -14.35 4.76 -25.66
CA THR A 204 -14.66 6.14 -26.04
C THR A 204 -13.45 7.06 -25.97
N GLU A 205 -12.44 6.67 -25.21
CA GLU A 205 -11.13 7.32 -25.03
C GLU A 205 -10.08 6.24 -24.83
N GLU A 206 -8.81 6.60 -24.74
CA GLU A 206 -7.75 5.65 -24.42
C GLU A 206 -7.99 4.99 -23.04
N ALA A 207 -7.68 3.70 -22.92
CA ALA A 207 -7.94 2.94 -21.70
C ALA A 207 -7.27 3.56 -20.45
N GLU A 208 -6.10 4.19 -20.62
CA GLU A 208 -5.44 4.91 -19.53
C GLU A 208 -6.27 6.11 -19.06
N THR A 209 -6.85 6.90 -19.96
CA THR A 209 -7.74 8.01 -19.63
C THR A 209 -9.00 7.52 -18.92
N LEU A 210 -9.64 6.47 -19.44
CA LEU A 210 -10.83 5.87 -18.84
C LEU A 210 -10.56 5.30 -17.46
N SER A 211 -9.35 4.83 -17.18
CA SER A 211 -8.95 4.31 -15.86
C SER A 211 -8.95 5.37 -14.76
N THR A 212 -8.95 6.65 -15.12
CA THR A 212 -8.98 7.80 -14.23
C THR A 212 -10.31 8.56 -14.23
N THR A 213 -11.34 8.03 -14.89
CA THR A 213 -12.66 8.69 -14.95
C THR A 213 -13.23 8.92 -13.55
N GLU A 214 -13.89 10.07 -13.37
CA GLU A 214 -14.64 10.43 -12.15
C GLU A 214 -16.15 10.22 -12.31
N GLU A 215 -16.59 9.80 -13.51
CA GLU A 215 -17.99 9.56 -13.82
C GLU A 215 -18.24 8.09 -14.10
N VAL A 216 -19.41 7.59 -13.73
CA VAL A 216 -19.85 6.25 -14.12
C VAL A 216 -19.93 6.18 -15.64
N THR A 217 -19.07 5.33 -16.22
CA THR A 217 -18.95 5.21 -17.68
C THR A 217 -19.42 3.83 -18.13
N LYS A 218 -20.33 3.79 -19.09
CA LYS A 218 -20.85 2.55 -19.68
C LYS A 218 -20.31 2.39 -21.10
N LEU A 219 -19.71 1.22 -21.34
CA LEU A 219 -19.13 0.82 -22.62
C LEU A 219 -19.74 -0.51 -23.07
N SER A 220 -19.72 -0.76 -24.38
CA SER A 220 -20.16 -2.04 -24.94
C SER A 220 -19.29 -2.45 -26.13
N SER A 221 -19.25 -3.76 -26.43
CA SER A 221 -18.72 -4.24 -27.71
C SER A 221 -19.59 -3.80 -28.86
N GLU A 222 -19.05 -3.81 -30.12
CA GLU A 222 -19.80 -3.41 -31.32
C GLU A 222 -21.09 -4.21 -31.50
N ASP A 223 -21.07 -5.49 -31.18
CA ASP A 223 -22.22 -6.39 -31.29
C ASP A 223 -23.13 -6.39 -30.04
N GLY A 224 -22.76 -5.61 -29.01
CA GLY A 224 -23.51 -5.52 -27.76
C GLY A 224 -23.40 -6.76 -26.87
N SER A 225 -22.55 -7.75 -27.20
CA SER A 225 -22.42 -8.99 -26.46
C SER A 225 -21.68 -8.87 -25.14
N VAL A 226 -20.82 -7.85 -25.02
CA VAL A 226 -20.07 -7.54 -23.79
C VAL A 226 -20.40 -6.11 -23.37
N GLN A 227 -20.68 -5.95 -22.08
CA GLN A 227 -20.98 -4.65 -21.46
C GLN A 227 -20.06 -4.42 -20.27
N VAL A 228 -19.63 -3.18 -20.11
CA VAL A 228 -18.74 -2.75 -19.04
C VAL A 228 -19.29 -1.49 -18.39
N THR A 229 -19.34 -1.48 -17.06
CA THR A 229 -19.62 -0.27 -16.28
C THR A 229 -18.40 0.05 -15.44
N ILE A 230 -17.75 1.18 -15.68
CA ILE A 230 -16.67 1.70 -14.84
C ILE A 230 -17.32 2.52 -13.73
N CYS A 231 -17.07 2.13 -12.49
CA CYS A 231 -17.56 2.80 -11.29
C CYS A 231 -16.37 3.45 -10.57
N PRO A 232 -16.20 4.77 -10.66
CA PRO A 232 -15.17 5.48 -9.89
C PRO A 232 -15.51 5.52 -8.41
N GLY A 233 -14.47 5.67 -7.57
CA GLY A 233 -14.58 5.76 -6.14
C GLY A 233 -14.40 4.41 -5.42
N TYR A 234 -14.25 4.50 -4.09
CA TYR A 234 -14.11 3.35 -3.21
C TYR A 234 -15.44 2.97 -2.56
N THR A 235 -15.54 1.72 -2.08
CA THR A 235 -16.71 1.21 -1.33
C THR A 235 -16.73 1.62 0.14
N GLU A 236 -16.10 2.72 0.50
CA GLU A 236 -16.19 3.24 1.86
C GLU A 236 -17.64 3.57 2.22
N GLN A 237 -18.01 3.40 3.50
CA GLN A 237 -19.40 3.39 3.94
C GLN A 237 -20.23 4.63 3.54
N ASP A 238 -19.58 5.75 3.28
CA ASP A 238 -20.21 7.02 2.92
C ASP A 238 -19.68 7.60 1.59
N GLY A 239 -18.96 6.81 0.79
CA GLY A 239 -18.33 7.27 -0.44
C GLY A 239 -19.19 7.08 -1.69
N PRO A 240 -18.96 7.88 -2.75
CA PRO A 240 -19.68 7.77 -4.03
C PRO A 240 -19.49 6.40 -4.71
N GLY A 241 -18.41 5.68 -4.39
CA GLY A 241 -18.14 4.36 -4.96
C GLY A 241 -19.19 3.33 -4.63
N LEU A 242 -19.71 3.31 -3.39
CA LEU A 242 -20.78 2.39 -3.00
C LEU A 242 -22.11 2.72 -3.69
N GLU A 243 -22.43 4.00 -3.86
CA GLU A 243 -23.63 4.44 -4.58
C GLU A 243 -23.54 4.09 -6.06
N ASN A 244 -22.38 4.34 -6.68
CA ASN A 244 -22.09 3.99 -8.07
C ASN A 244 -22.19 2.48 -8.30
N LEU A 245 -21.59 1.68 -7.42
CA LEU A 245 -21.66 0.23 -7.46
C LEU A 245 -23.10 -0.27 -7.29
N SER A 246 -23.83 0.25 -6.33
CA SER A 246 -25.22 -0.12 -6.09
C SER A 246 -26.10 0.19 -7.30
N THR A 247 -25.84 1.31 -7.97
CA THR A 247 -26.54 1.68 -9.21
C THR A 247 -26.22 0.71 -10.35
N ALA A 248 -24.96 0.33 -10.51
CA ALA A 248 -24.53 -0.62 -11.54
C ALA A 248 -25.18 -2.01 -11.33
N PHE A 249 -25.28 -2.48 -10.09
CA PHE A 249 -25.94 -3.76 -9.77
C PHE A 249 -27.47 -3.69 -9.89
N ALA A 250 -28.09 -2.55 -9.59
CA ALA A 250 -29.54 -2.39 -9.69
C ALA A 250 -30.05 -2.56 -11.14
N ASP A 251 -29.22 -2.26 -12.13
CA ASP A 251 -29.51 -2.50 -13.54
C ASP A 251 -29.55 -3.99 -13.94
N GLY A 252 -29.17 -4.89 -13.01
CA GLY A 252 -29.25 -6.36 -13.18
C GLY A 252 -28.26 -6.93 -14.19
N ASN A 253 -27.24 -6.18 -14.56
CA ASN A 253 -26.29 -6.48 -15.62
C ASN A 253 -24.88 -6.72 -15.06
N CYS A 254 -24.71 -7.68 -14.16
CA CYS A 254 -23.40 -8.12 -13.69
C CYS A 254 -23.37 -9.65 -13.65
N ASP A 255 -22.39 -10.26 -14.27
CA ASP A 255 -22.17 -11.71 -14.27
C ASP A 255 -21.27 -12.14 -13.11
#